data_48d8ccc2fb7b51fc335bcc64995897ff
#
_entry.id   48d8ccc2fb7b51fc335bcc64995897ff
#
_cell.length_a   1.000
_cell.length_b   1.000
_cell.length_c   1.000
_cell.angle_alpha   90.00
_cell.angle_beta   90.00
_cell.angle_gamma   90.00
#
_symmetry.space_group_name_H-M   'P 1'
#
loop_
_entity.id
_entity.type
_entity.pdbx_description
1 polymer ?
#
loop_
_entity_poly.entity_id
_entity_poly.type
_entity_poly.pdbx_seq_one_letter_code
_entity_poly.pdbx_strand_id
1 'polypeptide(L)'
;MRTSNLILLRLGVLCGGPLCGLLLADDLTLGGGARLTGTVRSINEAGVVELASKLSPDPLRLQSGVVEKVEFSAKSASPAPPPALVELTNGDLLPGAIDVLDDTHLILVSPEAGRLEIPRDALKSVQLGVQQRKVIYSGPRSLVEWNGGEEAAKNWTFDQNGLIANGQATASQDLALPLQFILRFTLKWQVKQLPNFQVYFADPLKAKGEPCERYFLRFSGAGLDVKRETTKGKRYIDILQLNRTPNQYPERQLQVEIRVNRKGSRLQVFLNGESEGEFVDPLPAVPDGTGITLASTAPNGSSQEIRDIEVLELDDSRGRHHSEERGDPKSDSLISREDDRWGGRLLDIRKTDDGPIFRFKSDFQKDPLEIPQADVSTIFFAVKDGKVPDEKVHPFVLRLRGEGALSVASCLFSGDAVSAVHPLLGPMNFRRQGIVALERNDPKPKPAPEP
;
A
#
# COMPACT_ATOMS: atom_id res chain seq x y z
N MET A 1 -76.20 0.03 36.11
CA MET A 1 -75.45 -1.02 35.40
C MET A 1 -74.07 -0.47 35.07
N ARG A 2 -73.05 -0.82 35.82
CA ARG A 2 -71.68 -0.41 35.67
C ARG A 2 -70.87 -1.62 35.15
N THR A 3 -70.35 -1.53 33.94
CA THR A 3 -69.44 -2.53 33.41
C THR A 3 -68.01 -2.05 33.57
N SER A 4 -67.25 -2.78 34.39
CA SER A 4 -65.83 -2.56 34.65
C SER A 4 -64.98 -3.20 33.54
N ASN A 5 -64.15 -2.38 32.88
CA ASN A 5 -63.15 -2.85 31.93
C ASN A 5 -61.84 -3.17 32.71
N LEU A 6 -61.45 -4.43 32.67
CA LEU A 6 -60.19 -4.92 33.19
C LEU A 6 -59.10 -4.74 32.12
N ILE A 7 -58.12 -3.88 32.39
CA ILE A 7 -56.94 -3.70 31.53
C ILE A 7 -55.88 -4.69 32.01
N LEU A 8 -55.60 -5.72 31.20
CA LEU A 8 -54.48 -6.63 31.39
C LEU A 8 -53.19 -5.98 30.91
N LEU A 9 -52.32 -5.59 31.82
CA LEU A 9 -50.96 -5.13 31.55
C LEU A 9 -50.10 -6.37 31.27
N ARG A 10 -49.71 -6.62 30.02
CA ARG A 10 -48.67 -7.60 29.66
C ARG A 10 -47.29 -6.96 29.87
N LEU A 11 -46.59 -7.38 30.90
CA LEU A 11 -45.16 -7.12 31.06
C LEU A 11 -44.41 -7.98 30.05
N GLY A 12 -43.92 -7.37 28.98
CA GLY A 12 -42.96 -8.00 28.09
C GLY A 12 -41.57 -7.90 28.69
N VAL A 13 -41.05 -9.03 29.13
CA VAL A 13 -39.64 -9.15 29.51
C VAL A 13 -38.83 -9.15 28.23
N LEU A 14 -38.18 -8.02 27.89
CA LEU A 14 -37.14 -7.93 26.88
C LEU A 14 -35.89 -8.58 27.47
N CYS A 15 -35.67 -9.86 27.11
CA CYS A 15 -34.35 -10.47 27.22
C CYS A 15 -33.43 -9.79 26.24
N GLY A 16 -32.70 -8.76 26.70
CA GLY A 16 -31.55 -8.19 26.03
C GLY A 16 -30.43 -9.21 26.05
N GLY A 17 -30.40 -10.12 25.03
CA GLY A 17 -29.18 -10.90 24.75
C GLY A 17 -28.06 -9.95 24.37
N PRO A 18 -26.81 -10.21 24.78
CA PRO A 18 -25.69 -9.44 24.32
C PRO A 18 -25.64 -9.60 22.79
N LEU A 19 -25.75 -8.51 22.05
CA LEU A 19 -25.36 -8.43 20.65
C LEU A 19 -23.88 -8.83 20.58
N CYS A 20 -23.65 -10.11 20.37
CA CYS A 20 -22.33 -10.64 20.04
C CYS A 20 -21.99 -10.09 18.65
N GLY A 21 -21.48 -8.85 18.62
CA GLY A 21 -20.89 -8.31 17.42
C GLY A 21 -19.85 -9.32 16.95
N LEU A 22 -19.98 -9.82 15.74
CA LEU A 22 -18.97 -10.62 15.08
C LEU A 22 -17.70 -9.78 15.06
N LEU A 23 -16.87 -9.92 16.11
CA LEU A 23 -15.50 -9.41 16.12
C LEU A 23 -14.78 -10.15 15.00
N LEU A 24 -14.51 -9.43 13.92
CA LEU A 24 -13.67 -9.90 12.86
C LEU A 24 -12.29 -10.18 13.47
N ALA A 25 -11.80 -11.37 13.24
CA ALA A 25 -10.49 -11.77 13.72
C ALA A 25 -9.40 -11.07 12.89
N ASP A 26 -8.35 -10.63 13.55
CA ASP A 26 -7.14 -10.09 12.93
C ASP A 26 -6.22 -11.27 12.57
N ASP A 27 -5.47 -11.14 11.49
CA ASP A 27 -4.49 -12.12 11.03
C ASP A 27 -3.07 -11.65 11.33
N LEU A 28 -2.33 -12.43 12.12
CA LEU A 28 -0.95 -12.15 12.48
C LEU A 28 -0.01 -13.05 11.70
N THR A 29 0.99 -12.45 11.06
CA THR A 29 2.13 -13.14 10.49
C THR A 29 3.31 -13.05 11.46
N LEU A 30 3.87 -14.21 11.80
CA LEU A 30 5.01 -14.34 12.69
C LEU A 30 6.29 -14.58 11.91
N GLY A 31 7.44 -14.34 12.54
CA GLY A 31 8.73 -14.70 12.00
C GLY A 31 8.77 -16.15 11.52
N GLY A 32 9.27 -16.36 10.28
CA GLY A 32 9.25 -17.68 9.65
C GLY A 32 7.93 -18.04 8.93
N GLY A 33 6.97 -17.09 8.83
CA GLY A 33 5.74 -17.25 8.04
C GLY A 33 4.61 -18.00 8.73
N ALA A 34 4.74 -18.34 10.03
CA ALA A 34 3.66 -18.90 10.81
C ALA A 34 2.54 -17.86 11.00
N ARG A 35 1.29 -18.30 11.07
CA ARG A 35 0.13 -17.41 11.22
C ARG A 35 -0.68 -17.74 12.47
N LEU A 36 -1.20 -16.68 13.10
CA LEU A 36 -2.15 -16.75 14.20
C LEU A 36 -3.35 -15.86 13.87
N THR A 37 -4.53 -16.34 14.21
CA THR A 37 -5.77 -15.58 14.08
C THR A 37 -6.35 -15.28 15.46
N GLY A 38 -6.75 -14.04 15.69
CA GLY A 38 -7.31 -13.61 16.96
C GLY A 38 -7.70 -12.15 16.96
N THR A 39 -7.84 -11.54 18.10
CA THR A 39 -8.12 -10.11 18.26
C THR A 39 -6.96 -9.45 18.98
N VAL A 40 -6.24 -8.56 18.30
CA VAL A 40 -5.18 -7.76 18.93
C VAL A 40 -5.78 -6.78 19.91
N ARG A 41 -5.27 -6.79 21.16
CA ARG A 41 -5.70 -5.92 22.24
C ARG A 41 -4.75 -4.76 22.49
N SER A 42 -3.45 -5.04 22.48
CA SER A 42 -2.46 -4.00 22.73
C SER A 42 -1.11 -4.35 22.15
N ILE A 43 -0.31 -3.30 21.96
CA ILE A 43 1.11 -3.36 21.66
C ILE A 43 1.78 -2.34 22.58
N ASN A 44 2.73 -2.80 23.38
CA ASN A 44 3.42 -1.91 24.32
C ASN A 44 4.72 -1.35 23.71
N GLU A 45 5.35 -0.43 24.40
CA GLU A 45 6.61 0.22 23.98
C GLU A 45 7.79 -0.75 23.79
N ALA A 46 7.74 -1.90 24.48
CA ALA A 46 8.73 -2.97 24.30
C ALA A 46 8.43 -3.84 23.06
N GLY A 47 7.35 -3.55 22.30
CA GLY A 47 6.95 -4.29 21.11
C GLY A 47 6.25 -5.63 21.41
N VAL A 48 5.78 -5.85 22.64
CA VAL A 48 5.01 -7.04 23.00
C VAL A 48 3.58 -6.87 22.53
N VAL A 49 3.08 -7.84 21.76
CA VAL A 49 1.71 -7.88 21.23
C VAL A 49 0.83 -8.76 22.11
N GLU A 50 -0.30 -8.24 22.58
CA GLU A 50 -1.32 -9.01 23.28
C GLU A 50 -2.43 -9.42 22.32
N LEU A 51 -2.64 -10.73 22.17
CA LEU A 51 -3.61 -11.34 21.25
C LEU A 51 -4.62 -12.18 22.02
N ALA A 52 -5.91 -11.82 21.96
CA ALA A 52 -6.98 -12.72 22.38
C ALA A 52 -7.25 -13.74 21.28
N SER A 53 -7.05 -15.03 21.58
CA SER A 53 -7.22 -16.13 20.62
C SER A 53 -8.03 -17.26 21.24
N LYS A 54 -8.70 -18.02 20.41
CA LYS A 54 -9.40 -19.26 20.86
C LYS A 54 -8.44 -20.37 21.30
N LEU A 55 -7.14 -20.21 21.08
CA LEU A 55 -6.12 -21.15 21.49
C LEU A 55 -5.82 -21.10 22.98
N SER A 56 -6.18 -20.03 23.66
CA SER A 56 -5.92 -19.84 25.10
C SER A 56 -7.05 -19.04 25.75
N PRO A 57 -7.47 -19.39 26.97
CA PRO A 57 -8.43 -18.60 27.75
C PRO A 57 -7.86 -17.21 28.13
N ASP A 58 -6.55 -17.12 28.35
CA ASP A 58 -5.85 -15.87 28.61
C ASP A 58 -5.23 -15.31 27.30
N PRO A 59 -5.10 -13.97 27.18
CA PRO A 59 -4.43 -13.38 26.05
C PRO A 59 -3.00 -13.89 25.87
N LEU A 60 -2.65 -14.25 24.64
CA LEU A 60 -1.29 -14.63 24.28
C LEU A 60 -0.41 -13.37 24.28
N ARG A 61 0.74 -13.44 24.93
CA ARG A 61 1.77 -12.40 24.90
C ARG A 61 2.87 -12.80 23.96
N LEU A 62 2.87 -12.20 22.77
CA LEU A 62 3.87 -12.44 21.75
C LEU A 62 5.01 -11.44 21.94
N GLN A 63 6.21 -11.96 22.13
CA GLN A 63 7.40 -11.12 22.39
C GLN A 63 7.76 -10.25 21.18
N SER A 64 8.45 -9.15 21.46
CA SER A 64 9.02 -8.27 20.44
C SER A 64 9.89 -9.08 19.46
N GLY A 65 9.74 -8.78 18.17
CA GLY A 65 10.46 -9.47 17.10
C GLY A 65 9.82 -10.77 16.59
N VAL A 66 8.81 -11.31 17.29
CA VAL A 66 8.08 -12.50 16.84
C VAL A 66 6.99 -12.14 15.82
N VAL A 67 6.29 -11.01 16.00
CA VAL A 67 5.24 -10.55 15.09
C VAL A 67 5.86 -9.67 14.02
N GLU A 68 5.68 -10.05 12.76
CA GLU A 68 6.12 -9.26 11.59
C GLU A 68 5.02 -8.34 11.09
N LYS A 69 3.78 -8.85 11.03
CA LYS A 69 2.64 -8.10 10.51
C LYS A 69 1.35 -8.50 11.22
N VAL A 70 0.48 -7.53 11.42
CA VAL A 70 -0.92 -7.73 11.79
C VAL A 70 -1.78 -7.13 10.70
N GLU A 71 -2.67 -7.91 10.11
CA GLU A 71 -3.67 -7.45 9.14
C GLU A 71 -5.02 -7.35 9.84
N PHE A 72 -5.63 -6.16 9.78
CA PHE A 72 -6.92 -5.92 10.41
C PHE A 72 -8.04 -6.16 9.41
N SER A 73 -9.00 -7.00 9.79
CA SER A 73 -10.17 -7.29 8.95
C SER A 73 -11.09 -6.08 8.83
N ALA A 74 -10.92 -5.28 7.80
CA ALA A 74 -11.73 -4.10 7.55
C ALA A 74 -12.81 -4.39 6.50
N LYS A 75 -14.09 -4.28 6.88
CA LYS A 75 -15.26 -4.49 6.02
C LYS A 75 -15.80 -3.21 5.35
N SER A 76 -15.06 -2.14 5.26
CA SER A 76 -15.60 -0.89 4.71
C SER A 76 -15.07 -0.61 3.31
N ALA A 77 -15.94 -0.05 2.45
CA ALA A 77 -15.53 0.50 1.16
C ALA A 77 -14.38 1.50 1.34
N SER A 78 -13.46 1.56 0.37
CA SER A 78 -12.41 2.57 0.38
C SER A 78 -13.02 3.96 0.51
N PRO A 79 -12.60 4.77 1.49
CA PRO A 79 -13.03 6.15 1.58
C PRO A 79 -12.59 6.92 0.32
N ALA A 80 -13.23 8.07 0.07
CA ALA A 80 -12.76 8.97 -0.98
C ALA A 80 -11.27 9.33 -0.76
N PRO A 81 -10.51 9.55 -1.84
CA PRO A 81 -9.10 9.91 -1.72
C PRO A 81 -8.93 11.18 -0.88
N PRO A 82 -7.95 11.20 0.02
CA PRO A 82 -7.67 12.39 0.80
C PRO A 82 -7.14 13.50 -0.12
N PRO A 83 -7.57 14.74 0.06
CA PRO A 83 -7.13 15.84 -0.78
C PRO A 83 -5.66 16.22 -0.57
N ALA A 84 -5.05 15.78 0.53
CA ALA A 84 -3.65 16.00 0.83
C ALA A 84 -3.01 14.80 1.55
N LEU A 85 -1.71 14.64 1.36
CA LEU A 85 -0.83 13.73 2.11
C LEU A 85 0.27 14.56 2.77
N VAL A 86 0.28 14.58 4.09
CA VAL A 86 1.27 15.30 4.91
C VAL A 86 2.39 14.34 5.28
N GLU A 87 3.62 14.68 4.93
CA GLU A 87 4.83 13.98 5.36
C GLU A 87 5.45 14.70 6.55
N LEU A 88 5.71 13.96 7.61
CA LEU A 88 6.38 14.46 8.80
C LEU A 88 7.91 14.35 8.68
N THR A 89 8.64 15.07 9.54
CA THR A 89 10.11 15.07 9.56
C THR A 89 10.73 13.71 9.86
N ASN A 90 9.99 12.78 10.48
CA ASN A 90 10.40 11.39 10.71
C ASN A 90 10.02 10.43 9.58
N GLY A 91 9.49 10.95 8.45
CA GLY A 91 9.07 10.14 7.30
C GLY A 91 7.65 9.59 7.39
N ASP A 92 6.92 9.83 8.47
CA ASP A 92 5.54 9.38 8.62
C ASP A 92 4.59 10.14 7.69
N LEU A 93 3.54 9.46 7.23
CA LEU A 93 2.58 9.97 6.26
C LEU A 93 1.17 10.04 6.86
N LEU A 94 0.53 11.20 6.79
CA LEU A 94 -0.82 11.46 7.28
C LEU A 94 -1.74 11.93 6.14
N PRO A 95 -2.75 11.13 5.77
CA PRO A 95 -3.76 11.54 4.80
C PRO A 95 -4.84 12.42 5.45
N GLY A 96 -5.28 13.46 4.75
CA GLY A 96 -6.37 14.32 5.23
C GLY A 96 -6.61 15.55 4.38
N ALA A 97 -7.50 16.40 4.86
CA ALA A 97 -7.75 17.74 4.31
C ALA A 97 -7.10 18.79 5.19
N ILE A 98 -6.44 19.76 4.59
CA ILE A 98 -5.90 20.90 5.32
C ILE A 98 -7.07 21.82 5.69
N ASP A 99 -7.23 22.08 6.99
CA ASP A 99 -8.25 22.99 7.51
C ASP A 99 -7.68 24.37 7.81
N VAL A 100 -6.54 24.41 8.50
CA VAL A 100 -5.81 25.63 8.85
C VAL A 100 -4.33 25.38 8.66
N LEU A 101 -3.63 26.41 8.21
CA LEU A 101 -2.17 26.48 8.23
C LEU A 101 -1.78 27.89 8.62
N ASP A 102 -0.89 27.99 9.57
CA ASP A 102 -0.33 29.28 10.02
C ASP A 102 1.18 29.18 10.33
N ASP A 103 1.73 30.18 10.99
CA ASP A 103 3.16 30.23 11.32
C ASP A 103 3.61 29.16 12.32
N THR A 104 2.69 28.55 13.07
CA THR A 104 2.97 27.66 14.20
C THR A 104 2.55 26.22 13.96
N HIS A 105 1.44 26.01 13.27
CA HIS A 105 0.91 24.66 13.07
C HIS A 105 0.03 24.51 11.83
N LEU A 106 -0.19 23.25 11.47
CA LEU A 106 -1.14 22.82 10.46
C LEU A 106 -2.23 22.01 11.15
N ILE A 107 -3.49 22.36 10.89
CA ILE A 107 -4.63 21.56 11.29
C ILE A 107 -5.02 20.66 10.10
N LEU A 108 -4.88 19.36 10.29
CA LEU A 108 -5.27 18.34 9.33
C LEU A 108 -6.55 17.65 9.80
N VAL A 109 -7.54 17.55 8.94
CA VAL A 109 -8.75 16.76 9.19
C VAL A 109 -8.58 15.40 8.49
N SER A 110 -8.19 14.40 9.27
CA SER A 110 -8.02 13.02 8.79
C SER A 110 -9.32 12.25 8.93
N PRO A 111 -9.75 11.48 7.92
CA PRO A 111 -10.93 10.60 8.03
C PRO A 111 -10.82 9.60 9.17
N GLU A 112 -9.59 9.17 9.49
CA GLU A 112 -9.31 8.07 10.41
C GLU A 112 -8.94 8.54 11.83
N ALA A 113 -8.27 9.68 11.92
CA ALA A 113 -7.77 10.24 13.19
C ALA A 113 -8.51 11.52 13.63
N GLY A 114 -9.48 12.01 12.85
CA GLY A 114 -10.18 13.26 13.14
C GLY A 114 -9.32 14.50 12.95
N ARG A 115 -9.51 15.50 13.79
CA ARG A 115 -8.79 16.78 13.73
C ARG A 115 -7.44 16.65 14.43
N LEU A 116 -6.37 16.81 13.68
CA LEU A 116 -4.99 16.73 14.16
C LEU A 116 -4.33 18.11 14.10
N GLU A 117 -3.67 18.49 15.18
CA GLU A 117 -2.84 19.67 15.25
C GLU A 117 -1.37 19.25 15.11
N ILE A 118 -0.74 19.65 14.02
CA ILE A 118 0.63 19.25 13.66
C ILE A 118 1.51 20.48 13.78
N PRO A 119 2.51 20.49 14.69
CA PRO A 119 3.46 21.57 14.79
C PRO A 119 4.20 21.79 13.45
N ARG A 120 4.39 23.07 13.07
CA ARG A 120 5.02 23.37 11.79
C ARG A 120 6.44 22.80 11.65
N ASP A 121 7.19 22.72 12.74
CA ASP A 121 8.53 22.15 12.76
C ASP A 121 8.55 20.61 12.64
N ALA A 122 7.40 19.95 12.80
CA ALA A 122 7.23 18.53 12.51
C ALA A 122 6.88 18.25 11.04
N LEU A 123 6.58 19.28 10.23
CA LEU A 123 6.22 19.14 8.82
C LEU A 123 7.47 19.04 7.94
N LYS A 124 7.50 18.08 7.04
CA LYS A 124 8.50 17.94 5.98
C LYS A 124 7.95 18.39 4.65
N SER A 125 6.80 17.83 4.25
CA SER A 125 6.13 18.21 3.02
C SER A 125 4.61 18.00 3.08
N VAL A 126 3.90 18.66 2.18
CA VAL A 126 2.47 18.43 1.91
C VAL A 126 2.29 18.25 0.43
N GLN A 127 1.80 17.09 0.03
CA GLN A 127 1.43 16.76 -1.34
C GLN A 127 -0.07 16.97 -1.51
N LEU A 128 -0.47 17.70 -2.55
CA LEU A 128 -1.86 18.06 -2.83
C LEU A 128 -2.38 17.33 -4.07
N GLY A 129 -3.69 17.06 -4.07
CA GLY A 129 -4.33 16.35 -5.17
C GLY A 129 -3.87 14.90 -5.30
N VAL A 130 -3.39 14.31 -4.22
CA VAL A 130 -3.05 12.89 -4.16
C VAL A 130 -4.33 12.09 -4.34
N GLN A 131 -4.45 11.41 -5.48
CA GLN A 131 -5.55 10.50 -5.69
C GLN A 131 -5.21 9.15 -5.05
N GLN A 132 -6.18 8.57 -4.33
CA GLN A 132 -6.04 7.17 -3.95
C GLN A 132 -5.92 6.33 -5.22
N ARG A 133 -4.92 5.46 -5.25
CA ARG A 133 -4.83 4.47 -6.33
C ARG A 133 -6.09 3.62 -6.29
N LYS A 134 -6.86 3.65 -7.35
CA LYS A 134 -8.00 2.77 -7.49
C LYS A 134 -7.49 1.33 -7.50
N VAL A 135 -7.94 0.54 -6.52
CA VAL A 135 -7.70 -0.89 -6.50
C VAL A 135 -8.61 -1.52 -7.55
N ILE A 136 -8.01 -2.07 -8.59
CA ILE A 136 -8.70 -2.77 -9.67
C ILE A 136 -8.94 -4.22 -9.25
N TYR A 137 -7.91 -4.82 -8.65
CA TYR A 137 -7.96 -6.19 -8.16
C TYR A 137 -7.09 -6.35 -6.91
N SER A 138 -7.55 -7.17 -5.98
CA SER A 138 -6.79 -7.62 -4.81
C SER A 138 -7.18 -9.07 -4.52
N GLY A 139 -6.21 -9.97 -4.59
CA GLY A 139 -6.44 -11.41 -4.44
C GLY A 139 -5.16 -12.23 -4.58
N PRO A 140 -5.25 -13.50 -5.00
CA PRO A 140 -6.47 -14.23 -5.34
C PRO A 140 -7.35 -14.50 -4.12
N ARG A 141 -8.67 -14.56 -4.32
CA ARG A 141 -9.65 -14.86 -3.25
C ARG A 141 -10.12 -16.33 -3.33
N SER A 142 -10.01 -16.92 -4.50
CA SER A 142 -10.35 -18.33 -4.75
C SER A 142 -9.71 -18.79 -6.06
N LEU A 143 -9.64 -20.12 -6.25
CA LEU A 143 -9.20 -20.68 -7.52
C LEU A 143 -10.23 -20.45 -8.64
N VAL A 144 -11.52 -20.36 -8.30
CA VAL A 144 -12.61 -20.19 -9.28
C VAL A 144 -12.50 -18.86 -10.04
N GLU A 145 -11.94 -17.82 -9.42
CA GLU A 145 -11.72 -16.54 -10.10
C GLU A 145 -10.72 -16.63 -11.25
N TRP A 146 -9.79 -17.58 -11.17
CA TRP A 146 -8.72 -17.76 -12.14
C TRP A 146 -9.06 -18.87 -13.12
N ASN A 147 -9.90 -18.54 -14.08
CA ASN A 147 -10.42 -19.47 -15.06
C ASN A 147 -9.32 -20.11 -15.91
N GLY A 148 -9.19 -21.41 -15.73
CA GLY A 148 -8.43 -22.24 -16.63
C GLY A 148 -9.21 -23.48 -17.06
N GLY A 149 -10.51 -23.55 -16.72
CA GLY A 149 -11.33 -24.76 -16.92
C GLY A 149 -10.93 -25.90 -15.95
N GLU A 150 -11.55 -27.06 -16.13
CA GLU A 150 -11.29 -28.24 -15.28
C GLU A 150 -9.82 -28.71 -15.31
N GLU A 151 -9.09 -28.48 -16.40
CA GLU A 151 -7.67 -28.86 -16.51
C GLU A 151 -6.75 -27.94 -15.69
N ALA A 152 -7.03 -26.65 -15.60
CA ALA A 152 -6.24 -25.74 -14.78
C ALA A 152 -6.44 -26.02 -13.28
N ALA A 153 -7.64 -26.42 -12.88
CA ALA A 153 -7.92 -26.78 -11.49
C ALA A 153 -7.15 -28.04 -11.02
N LYS A 154 -6.63 -28.87 -11.93
CA LYS A 154 -5.90 -30.08 -11.56
C LYS A 154 -4.56 -29.84 -10.90
N ASN A 155 -3.88 -28.77 -11.29
CA ASN A 155 -2.49 -28.48 -10.86
C ASN A 155 -2.37 -27.22 -10.02
N TRP A 156 -3.47 -26.51 -9.77
CA TRP A 156 -3.53 -25.38 -8.86
C TRP A 156 -4.26 -25.76 -7.58
N THR A 157 -3.74 -25.31 -6.47
CA THR A 157 -4.44 -25.28 -5.18
C THR A 157 -4.48 -23.84 -4.68
N PHE A 158 -5.47 -23.51 -3.87
CA PHE A 158 -5.63 -22.19 -3.27
C PHE A 158 -5.45 -22.30 -1.76
N ASP A 159 -4.59 -21.45 -1.20
CA ASP A 159 -4.38 -21.34 0.23
C ASP A 159 -4.14 -19.88 0.61
N GLN A 160 -5.00 -19.36 1.48
CA GLN A 160 -4.85 -18.06 2.17
C GLN A 160 -4.31 -16.91 1.28
N ASN A 161 -5.04 -16.52 0.23
CA ASN A 161 -4.66 -15.51 -0.76
C ASN A 161 -3.49 -15.89 -1.69
N GLY A 162 -3.12 -17.15 -1.76
CA GLY A 162 -2.09 -17.69 -2.66
C GLY A 162 -2.62 -18.75 -3.59
N LEU A 163 -2.12 -18.77 -4.83
CA LEU A 163 -2.28 -19.85 -5.78
C LEU A 163 -0.99 -20.66 -5.81
N ILE A 164 -1.08 -21.95 -5.51
CA ILE A 164 0.04 -22.87 -5.47
C ILE A 164 -0.02 -23.77 -6.70
N ALA A 165 0.99 -23.68 -7.55
CA ALA A 165 1.17 -24.53 -8.71
C ALA A 165 1.95 -25.78 -8.32
N ASN A 166 1.40 -26.95 -8.62
CA ASN A 166 2.04 -28.25 -8.43
C ASN A 166 2.50 -28.81 -9.79
N GLY A 167 3.70 -28.44 -10.19
CA GLY A 167 4.24 -28.75 -11.51
C GLY A 167 3.77 -27.77 -12.59
N GLN A 168 3.48 -28.28 -13.79
CA GLN A 168 3.00 -27.45 -14.90
C GLN A 168 1.54 -27.06 -14.68
N ALA A 169 1.28 -25.75 -14.67
CA ALA A 169 -0.04 -25.21 -14.39
C ALA A 169 -0.22 -23.86 -15.11
N THR A 170 -1.44 -23.56 -15.54
CA THR A 170 -1.79 -22.26 -16.14
C THR A 170 -3.14 -21.82 -15.60
N ALA A 171 -3.28 -20.57 -15.21
CA ALA A 171 -4.52 -19.95 -14.78
C ALA A 171 -4.58 -18.52 -15.31
N SER A 172 -5.77 -18.05 -15.69
CA SER A 172 -5.95 -16.74 -16.30
C SER A 172 -7.17 -16.04 -15.74
N GLN A 173 -7.12 -14.70 -15.71
CA GLN A 173 -8.26 -13.87 -15.33
C GLN A 173 -8.25 -12.57 -16.14
N ASP A 174 -9.44 -12.15 -16.61
CA ASP A 174 -9.63 -10.81 -17.16
C ASP A 174 -9.89 -9.84 -16.01
N LEU A 175 -8.97 -8.92 -15.82
CA LEU A 175 -9.02 -7.91 -14.76
C LEU A 175 -9.42 -6.53 -15.27
N ALA A 176 -9.81 -6.42 -16.55
CA ALA A 176 -10.09 -5.16 -17.21
C ALA A 176 -8.95 -4.13 -17.03
N LEU A 177 -7.69 -4.58 -17.22
CA LEU A 177 -6.49 -3.77 -17.01
C LEU A 177 -6.56 -2.46 -17.80
N PRO A 178 -6.46 -1.28 -17.17
CA PRO A 178 -6.41 0.01 -17.87
C PRO A 178 -5.08 0.19 -18.60
N LEU A 179 -4.95 1.25 -19.40
CA LEU A 179 -3.71 1.57 -20.10
C LEU A 179 -2.54 1.87 -19.17
N GLN A 180 -2.82 2.28 -17.94
CA GLN A 180 -1.82 2.60 -16.92
C GLN A 180 -2.20 1.88 -15.63
N PHE A 181 -1.32 0.98 -15.18
CA PHE A 181 -1.56 0.18 -13.97
C PHE A 181 -0.27 -0.20 -13.26
N ILE A 182 -0.42 -0.59 -12.01
CA ILE A 182 0.63 -1.20 -11.20
C ILE A 182 0.19 -2.64 -10.93
N LEU A 183 1.06 -3.58 -11.21
CA LEU A 183 0.88 -4.99 -10.87
C LEU A 183 1.88 -5.34 -9.76
N ARG A 184 1.37 -5.82 -8.63
CA ARG A 184 2.16 -6.32 -7.50
C ARG A 184 1.82 -7.77 -7.23
N PHE A 185 2.81 -8.55 -6.83
CA PHE A 185 2.62 -9.92 -6.35
C PHE A 185 3.87 -10.41 -5.62
N THR A 186 3.70 -11.49 -4.86
CA THR A 186 4.80 -12.20 -4.19
C THR A 186 4.93 -13.59 -4.76
N LEU A 187 6.12 -13.96 -5.22
CA LEU A 187 6.48 -15.31 -5.61
C LEU A 187 7.16 -16.03 -4.44
N LYS A 188 6.80 -17.29 -4.22
CA LYS A 188 7.48 -18.18 -3.25
C LYS A 188 7.80 -19.53 -3.89
N TRP A 189 8.90 -20.14 -3.45
CA TRP A 189 9.34 -21.46 -3.95
C TRP A 189 10.02 -22.27 -2.86
N GLN A 190 10.09 -23.59 -3.04
CA GLN A 190 10.67 -24.50 -2.05
C GLN A 190 12.21 -24.54 -2.11
N VAL A 191 12.83 -24.90 -0.97
CA VAL A 191 14.29 -24.82 -0.71
C VAL A 191 15.17 -25.56 -1.72
N LYS A 192 14.72 -26.65 -2.28
CA LYS A 192 15.54 -27.49 -3.17
C LYS A 192 15.08 -27.43 -4.63
N GLN A 193 14.20 -26.51 -4.95
CA GLN A 193 13.60 -26.42 -6.27
C GLN A 193 13.85 -25.07 -6.89
N LEU A 194 14.23 -25.05 -8.15
CA LEU A 194 14.37 -23.83 -8.90
C LEU A 194 12.97 -23.40 -9.39
N PRO A 195 12.57 -22.15 -9.15
CA PRO A 195 11.32 -21.65 -9.71
C PRO A 195 11.39 -21.63 -11.24
N ASN A 196 10.25 -21.77 -11.87
CA ASN A 196 10.08 -21.48 -13.29
C ASN A 196 8.65 -20.96 -13.47
N PHE A 197 8.50 -19.70 -13.15
CA PHE A 197 7.22 -19.01 -13.10
C PHE A 197 7.16 -17.93 -14.17
N GLN A 198 6.00 -17.79 -14.80
CA GLN A 198 5.73 -16.74 -15.79
C GLN A 198 4.43 -16.04 -15.41
N VAL A 199 4.47 -14.71 -15.40
CA VAL A 199 3.31 -13.84 -15.21
C VAL A 199 3.13 -13.01 -16.47
N TYR A 200 2.10 -13.31 -17.24
CA TYR A 200 1.72 -12.55 -18.42
C TYR A 200 0.74 -11.46 -18.02
N PHE A 201 0.92 -10.27 -18.54
CA PHE A 201 0.06 -9.11 -18.29
C PHE A 201 -0.18 -8.31 -19.56
N ALA A 202 -1.23 -7.49 -19.56
CA ALA A 202 -1.82 -6.97 -20.78
C ALA A 202 -2.09 -8.11 -21.79
N ASP A 203 -2.59 -9.23 -21.28
CA ASP A 203 -2.83 -10.46 -22.03
C ASP A 203 -4.24 -10.42 -22.66
N PRO A 204 -4.37 -10.63 -23.98
CA PRO A 204 -5.68 -10.71 -24.64
C PRO A 204 -6.41 -12.02 -24.39
N LEU A 205 -5.86 -12.92 -23.55
CA LEU A 205 -6.45 -14.20 -23.11
C LEU A 205 -6.82 -15.13 -24.29
N LYS A 206 -6.01 -15.14 -25.32
CA LYS A 206 -6.17 -16.05 -26.46
C LYS A 206 -5.88 -17.50 -26.08
N ALA A 207 -6.27 -18.41 -26.96
CA ALA A 207 -6.02 -19.83 -26.77
C ALA A 207 -4.54 -20.14 -26.55
N LYS A 208 -4.26 -21.17 -25.74
CA LYS A 208 -2.89 -21.57 -25.38
C LYS A 208 -2.04 -21.84 -26.64
N GLY A 209 -0.91 -21.15 -26.71
CA GLY A 209 0.07 -21.35 -27.80
C GLY A 209 -0.12 -20.42 -28.99
N GLU A 210 -1.23 -19.70 -29.09
CA GLU A 210 -1.39 -18.67 -30.12
C GLU A 210 -0.47 -17.47 -29.83
N PRO A 211 0.32 -17.01 -30.81
CA PRO A 211 1.07 -15.78 -30.66
C PRO A 211 0.14 -14.59 -30.43
N CYS A 212 0.49 -13.74 -29.50
CA CYS A 212 -0.30 -12.57 -29.18
C CYS A 212 0.57 -11.39 -28.74
N GLU A 213 -0.03 -10.24 -28.66
CA GLU A 213 0.60 -9.02 -28.17
C GLU A 213 0.41 -8.94 -26.65
N ARG A 214 1.49 -9.14 -25.86
CA ARG A 214 1.45 -9.06 -24.41
C ARG A 214 2.83 -8.87 -23.82
N TYR A 215 2.90 -8.52 -22.54
CA TYR A 215 4.14 -8.57 -21.76
C TYR A 215 4.16 -9.85 -20.92
N PHE A 216 5.35 -10.28 -20.55
CA PHE A 216 5.50 -11.28 -19.50
C PHE A 216 6.78 -11.11 -18.71
N LEU A 217 6.68 -11.39 -17.42
CA LEU A 217 7.80 -11.59 -16.52
C LEU A 217 8.04 -13.09 -16.40
N ARG A 218 9.29 -13.51 -16.52
CA ARG A 218 9.72 -14.88 -16.24
C ARG A 218 10.73 -14.86 -15.10
N PHE A 219 10.52 -15.67 -14.08
CA PHE A 219 11.48 -15.93 -13.02
C PHE A 219 11.87 -17.40 -13.03
N SER A 220 13.16 -17.68 -13.16
CA SER A 220 13.72 -19.01 -13.32
C SER A 220 15.07 -19.15 -12.61
N GLY A 221 15.67 -20.36 -12.69
CA GLY A 221 17.03 -20.60 -12.19
C GLY A 221 18.09 -19.70 -12.81
N ALA A 222 17.85 -19.15 -14.01
CA ALA A 222 18.77 -18.25 -14.72
C ALA A 222 18.61 -16.76 -14.31
N GLY A 223 17.53 -16.40 -13.60
CA GLY A 223 17.25 -15.04 -13.21
C GLY A 223 15.84 -14.59 -13.57
N LEU A 224 15.66 -13.29 -13.67
CA LEU A 224 14.39 -12.62 -13.96
C LEU A 224 14.48 -11.89 -15.30
N ASP A 225 13.52 -12.17 -16.19
CA ASP A 225 13.36 -11.49 -17.48
C ASP A 225 11.99 -10.81 -17.56
N VAL A 226 11.93 -9.62 -18.14
CA VAL A 226 10.69 -9.02 -18.65
C VAL A 226 10.80 -8.91 -20.15
N LYS A 227 9.82 -9.46 -20.86
CA LYS A 227 9.80 -9.54 -22.32
C LYS A 227 8.49 -9.07 -22.90
N ARG A 228 8.56 -8.63 -24.15
CA ARG A 228 7.45 -8.35 -25.03
C ARG A 228 7.22 -9.56 -25.94
N GLU A 229 6.05 -10.19 -25.89
CA GLU A 229 5.61 -11.12 -26.90
C GLU A 229 4.86 -10.38 -27.99
N THR A 230 5.17 -10.68 -29.26
CA THR A 230 4.57 -10.04 -30.43
C THR A 230 4.31 -11.04 -31.55
N THR A 231 3.33 -10.72 -32.37
CA THR A 231 2.98 -11.46 -33.56
C THR A 231 3.80 -11.02 -34.79
N LYS A 232 4.55 -9.93 -34.65
CA LYS A 232 5.31 -9.30 -35.73
C LYS A 232 6.82 -9.47 -35.52
N GLY A 233 7.50 -10.11 -36.48
CA GLY A 233 8.93 -10.29 -36.40
C GLY A 233 9.42 -11.33 -35.42
N LYS A 234 10.45 -10.99 -34.60
CA LYS A 234 10.95 -11.88 -33.55
C LYS A 234 9.91 -11.97 -32.44
N ARG A 235 9.41 -13.17 -32.15
CA ARG A 235 8.30 -13.40 -31.23
C ARG A 235 8.53 -12.81 -29.81
N TYR A 236 9.76 -12.88 -29.31
CA TYR A 236 10.11 -12.40 -27.98
C TYR A 236 11.19 -11.34 -28.07
N ILE A 237 10.91 -10.17 -27.49
CA ILE A 237 11.84 -9.04 -27.43
C ILE A 237 12.14 -8.78 -25.95
N ASP A 238 13.42 -8.69 -25.63
CA ASP A 238 13.88 -8.43 -24.27
C ASP A 238 13.66 -6.96 -23.92
N ILE A 239 12.98 -6.71 -22.79
CA ILE A 239 12.81 -5.37 -22.19
C ILE A 239 13.80 -5.24 -21.03
N LEU A 240 13.86 -6.24 -20.15
CA LEU A 240 14.74 -6.30 -19.00
C LEU A 240 15.27 -7.72 -18.85
N GLN A 241 16.56 -7.85 -18.56
CA GLN A 241 17.17 -9.12 -18.18
C GLN A 241 18.06 -8.90 -16.96
N LEU A 242 17.74 -9.57 -15.85
CA LEU A 242 18.48 -9.54 -14.60
C LEU A 242 19.04 -10.91 -14.28
N ASN A 243 20.35 -11.01 -14.14
CA ASN A 243 21.06 -12.25 -13.77
C ASN A 243 20.98 -12.52 -12.26
N ARG A 244 19.82 -12.23 -11.63
CA ARG A 244 19.60 -12.49 -10.21
C ARG A 244 18.97 -13.86 -10.05
N THR A 245 19.78 -14.81 -9.62
CA THR A 245 19.34 -16.20 -9.42
C THR A 245 18.53 -16.37 -8.13
N PRO A 246 17.70 -17.42 -8.02
CA PRO A 246 16.91 -17.70 -6.82
C PRO A 246 17.71 -17.82 -5.51
N ASN A 247 19.00 -18.13 -5.59
CA ASN A 247 19.88 -18.23 -4.43
C ASN A 247 20.20 -16.86 -3.79
N GLN A 248 20.01 -15.76 -4.51
CA GLN A 248 20.18 -14.40 -4.00
C GLN A 248 18.98 -13.94 -3.15
N TYR A 249 17.92 -14.75 -3.06
CA TYR A 249 16.74 -14.49 -2.25
C TYR A 249 16.68 -15.52 -1.09
N PRO A 250 17.29 -15.23 0.06
CA PRO A 250 17.48 -16.20 1.16
C PRO A 250 16.15 -16.70 1.73
N GLU A 251 15.12 -15.87 1.75
CA GLU A 251 13.77 -16.22 2.23
C GLU A 251 12.96 -17.04 1.22
N ARG A 252 13.50 -17.27 0.01
CA ARG A 252 12.83 -17.95 -1.10
C ARG A 252 11.50 -17.35 -1.47
N GLN A 253 11.45 -16.07 -1.36
CA GLN A 253 10.36 -15.23 -1.82
C GLN A 253 10.91 -14.01 -2.53
N LEU A 254 10.11 -13.49 -3.46
CA LEU A 254 10.40 -12.30 -4.23
C LEU A 254 9.13 -11.47 -4.36
N GLN A 255 9.15 -10.27 -3.83
CA GLN A 255 8.11 -9.28 -4.08
C GLN A 255 8.42 -8.56 -5.39
N VAL A 256 7.44 -8.50 -6.27
CA VAL A 256 7.55 -7.85 -7.58
C VAL A 256 6.51 -6.74 -7.67
N GLU A 257 6.93 -5.54 -8.08
CA GLU A 257 6.05 -4.48 -8.53
C GLU A 257 6.44 -4.07 -9.95
N ILE A 258 5.47 -4.05 -10.86
CA ILE A 258 5.66 -3.57 -12.22
C ILE A 258 4.69 -2.43 -12.45
N ARG A 259 5.20 -1.25 -12.74
CA ARG A 259 4.40 -0.09 -13.18
C ARG A 259 4.40 -0.06 -14.69
N VAL A 260 3.23 -0.10 -15.27
CA VAL A 260 3.02 -0.17 -16.72
C VAL A 260 2.30 1.08 -17.19
N ASN A 261 2.98 1.89 -17.99
CA ASN A 261 2.40 3.03 -18.70
C ASN A 261 2.38 2.72 -20.21
N ARG A 262 1.28 2.13 -20.68
CA ARG A 262 1.11 1.79 -22.11
C ARG A 262 0.97 3.02 -23.00
N LYS A 263 0.46 4.17 -22.49
CA LYS A 263 0.38 5.43 -23.23
C LYS A 263 1.77 5.96 -23.58
N GLY A 264 2.73 5.83 -22.64
CA GLY A 264 4.12 6.25 -22.84
C GLY A 264 5.06 5.12 -23.26
N SER A 265 4.56 3.90 -23.50
CA SER A 265 5.38 2.70 -23.82
C SER A 265 6.47 2.44 -22.77
N ARG A 266 6.18 2.66 -21.48
CA ARG A 266 7.17 2.58 -20.39
C ARG A 266 6.77 1.55 -19.34
N LEU A 267 7.78 0.87 -18.81
CA LEU A 267 7.67 -0.05 -17.70
C LEU A 267 8.72 0.30 -16.64
N GLN A 268 8.34 0.33 -15.37
CA GLN A 268 9.26 0.39 -14.24
C GLN A 268 9.14 -0.90 -13.44
N VAL A 269 10.26 -1.46 -13.03
CA VAL A 269 10.30 -2.74 -12.28
C VAL A 269 10.95 -2.51 -10.93
N PHE A 270 10.31 -3.04 -9.88
CA PHE A 270 10.83 -3.02 -8.52
C PHE A 270 10.84 -4.45 -7.97
N LEU A 271 11.93 -4.81 -7.32
CA LEU A 271 12.11 -6.10 -6.65
C LEU A 271 12.39 -5.86 -5.17
N ASN A 272 11.55 -6.44 -4.29
CA ASN A 272 11.62 -6.22 -2.84
C ASN A 272 11.66 -4.73 -2.44
N GLY A 273 10.93 -3.89 -3.21
CA GLY A 273 10.86 -2.44 -3.01
C GLY A 273 12.00 -1.63 -3.63
N GLU A 274 13.05 -2.26 -4.16
CA GLU A 274 14.17 -1.59 -4.83
C GLU A 274 13.89 -1.45 -6.33
N SER A 275 14.16 -0.26 -6.90
CA SER A 275 13.99 0.01 -8.32
C SER A 275 15.09 -0.66 -9.14
N GLU A 276 14.68 -1.44 -10.15
CA GLU A 276 15.58 -2.02 -11.15
C GLU A 276 15.71 -1.13 -12.40
N GLY A 277 14.94 -0.06 -12.47
CA GLY A 277 14.98 0.93 -13.53
C GLY A 277 13.67 1.13 -14.29
N GLU A 278 13.72 2.06 -15.23
CA GLU A 278 12.66 2.33 -16.20
C GLU A 278 13.08 1.86 -17.58
N PHE A 279 12.18 1.18 -18.28
CA PHE A 279 12.42 0.55 -19.57
C PHE A 279 11.36 0.98 -20.58
N VAL A 280 11.78 1.10 -21.84
CA VAL A 280 10.88 1.47 -22.94
C VAL A 280 10.56 0.23 -23.75
N ASP A 281 9.27 0.01 -24.06
CA ASP A 281 8.86 -0.99 -25.06
C ASP A 281 9.36 -0.52 -26.43
N PRO A 282 10.22 -1.30 -27.09
CA PRO A 282 10.83 -0.90 -28.36
C PRO A 282 9.87 -0.94 -29.55
N LEU A 283 8.64 -1.48 -29.36
CA LEU A 283 7.66 -1.58 -30.43
C LEU A 283 6.70 -0.38 -30.42
N PRO A 284 6.30 0.08 -31.63
CA PRO A 284 5.41 1.24 -31.73
C PRO A 284 3.97 0.98 -31.26
N ALA A 285 3.53 -0.29 -31.28
CA ALA A 285 2.20 -0.68 -30.83
C ALA A 285 2.31 -1.42 -29.51
N VAL A 286 1.68 -0.89 -28.46
CA VAL A 286 1.62 -1.53 -27.14
C VAL A 286 0.54 -2.61 -27.09
N PRO A 287 0.65 -3.61 -26.19
CA PRO A 287 -0.41 -4.58 -25.96
C PRO A 287 -1.69 -3.92 -25.48
N ASP A 288 -2.83 -4.35 -26.00
CA ASP A 288 -4.16 -3.86 -25.65
C ASP A 288 -4.96 -4.83 -24.75
N GLY A 289 -4.39 -6.00 -24.45
CA GLY A 289 -5.03 -6.99 -23.59
C GLY A 289 -5.36 -6.46 -22.20
N THR A 290 -6.37 -7.05 -21.59
CA THR A 290 -6.91 -6.65 -20.27
C THR A 290 -6.71 -7.69 -19.19
N GLY A 291 -6.17 -8.85 -19.53
CA GLY A 291 -6.01 -9.99 -18.64
C GLY A 291 -4.62 -10.17 -18.07
N ILE A 292 -4.58 -11.08 -17.09
CA ILE A 292 -3.35 -11.65 -16.53
C ILE A 292 -3.42 -13.18 -16.68
N THR A 293 -2.30 -13.77 -17.09
CA THR A 293 -2.13 -15.24 -17.11
C THR A 293 -0.92 -15.62 -16.26
N LEU A 294 -1.13 -16.55 -15.36
CA LEU A 294 -0.12 -17.17 -14.51
C LEU A 294 0.26 -18.51 -15.10
N ALA A 295 1.53 -18.80 -15.25
CA ALA A 295 1.99 -20.08 -15.75
C ALA A 295 3.19 -20.59 -14.92
N SER A 296 3.09 -21.82 -14.47
CA SER A 296 4.19 -22.58 -13.93
C SER A 296 4.65 -23.59 -14.98
N THR A 297 5.93 -23.62 -15.24
CA THR A 297 6.56 -24.64 -16.09
C THR A 297 7.57 -25.48 -15.32
N ALA A 298 7.45 -25.49 -13.97
CA ALA A 298 8.28 -26.30 -13.11
C ALA A 298 8.02 -27.80 -13.34
N PRO A 299 9.01 -28.67 -13.08
CA PRO A 299 8.82 -30.12 -13.16
C PRO A 299 7.71 -30.63 -12.21
N ASN A 300 7.11 -31.76 -12.54
CA ASN A 300 6.16 -32.42 -11.67
C ASN A 300 6.80 -32.70 -10.30
N GLY A 301 6.03 -32.50 -9.23
CA GLY A 301 6.51 -32.62 -7.85
C GLY A 301 7.20 -31.36 -7.31
N SER A 302 7.34 -30.33 -8.12
CA SER A 302 7.75 -29.00 -7.68
C SER A 302 6.53 -28.17 -7.31
N SER A 303 6.60 -27.43 -6.19
CA SER A 303 5.57 -26.50 -5.75
C SER A 303 6.12 -25.09 -5.73
N GLN A 304 5.38 -24.17 -6.33
CA GLN A 304 5.67 -22.74 -6.30
C GLN A 304 4.38 -21.94 -6.17
N GLU A 305 4.45 -20.84 -5.45
CA GLU A 305 3.29 -20.06 -5.04
C GLU A 305 3.38 -18.65 -5.60
N ILE A 306 2.25 -18.11 -6.06
CA ILE A 306 2.04 -16.68 -6.27
C ILE A 306 0.92 -16.20 -5.37
N ARG A 307 1.14 -15.10 -4.65
CA ARG A 307 0.19 -14.56 -3.68
C ARG A 307 0.19 -13.05 -3.67
N ASP A 308 -0.80 -12.50 -2.95
CA ASP A 308 -0.95 -11.08 -2.72
C ASP A 308 -0.93 -10.29 -4.04
N ILE A 309 -1.68 -10.80 -5.05
CA ILE A 309 -1.78 -10.15 -6.34
C ILE A 309 -2.63 -8.90 -6.20
N GLU A 310 -2.04 -7.74 -6.44
CA GLU A 310 -2.73 -6.45 -6.48
C GLU A 310 -2.57 -5.82 -7.86
N VAL A 311 -3.67 -5.29 -8.38
CA VAL A 311 -3.65 -4.39 -9.53
C VAL A 311 -4.25 -3.06 -9.10
N LEU A 312 -3.45 -2.02 -9.28
CA LEU A 312 -3.82 -0.65 -8.93
C LEU A 312 -3.79 0.21 -10.20
N GLU A 313 -4.60 1.24 -10.25
CA GLU A 313 -4.46 2.26 -11.29
C GLU A 313 -3.15 3.02 -11.09
N LEU A 314 -2.36 3.16 -12.15
CA LEU A 314 -1.17 4.01 -12.15
C LEU A 314 -1.61 5.45 -12.40
N ASP A 315 -1.41 6.30 -11.42
CA ASP A 315 -1.66 7.73 -11.49
C ASP A 315 -0.35 8.48 -11.79
N ASP A 316 -0.32 9.22 -12.88
CA ASP A 316 0.84 10.02 -13.29
C ASP A 316 1.13 11.17 -12.29
N SER A 317 0.12 11.62 -11.52
CA SER A 317 0.30 12.68 -10.52
C SER A 317 1.30 12.29 -9.41
N ARG A 318 1.36 11.00 -9.06
CA ARG A 318 2.33 10.49 -8.07
C ARG A 318 3.76 10.38 -8.60
N GLY A 319 3.93 10.13 -9.89
CA GLY A 319 5.25 10.20 -10.52
C GLY A 319 5.85 11.58 -10.39
N ARG A 320 5.02 12.61 -10.45
CA ARG A 320 5.42 14.00 -10.27
C ARG A 320 5.96 14.27 -8.86
N HIS A 321 5.22 13.89 -7.81
CA HIS A 321 5.66 14.12 -6.43
C HIS A 321 7.00 13.46 -6.09
N HIS A 322 7.34 12.33 -6.72
CA HIS A 322 8.63 11.67 -6.55
C HIS A 322 9.78 12.39 -7.25
N SER A 323 9.51 13.13 -8.32
CA SER A 323 10.51 13.90 -9.05
C SER A 323 10.70 15.31 -8.51
N GLU A 324 9.79 15.78 -7.65
CA GLU A 324 9.87 17.09 -7.02
C GLU A 324 10.88 17.08 -5.89
N GLU A 325 11.91 17.88 -6.04
CA GLU A 325 12.95 18.04 -5.04
C GLU A 325 12.69 19.26 -4.18
N ARG A 326 13.04 19.14 -2.91
CA ARG A 326 13.09 20.26 -2.00
C ARG A 326 14.13 21.27 -2.50
N GLY A 327 13.87 22.52 -2.54
CA GLY A 327 14.86 23.56 -2.80
C GLY A 327 15.81 23.82 -1.61
N ASP A 328 16.09 25.10 -1.30
CA ASP A 328 16.87 25.49 -0.12
C ASP A 328 16.17 25.00 1.16
N PRO A 329 16.83 24.18 2.01
CA PRO A 329 16.25 23.70 3.25
C PRO A 329 15.95 24.80 4.28
N LYS A 330 16.46 26.00 4.11
CA LYS A 330 16.24 27.14 5.02
C LYS A 330 14.94 27.90 4.76
N SER A 331 14.32 27.69 3.61
CA SER A 331 13.06 28.30 3.22
C SER A 331 12.01 27.28 2.87
N ASP A 332 10.73 27.67 2.91
CA ASP A 332 9.68 26.86 2.32
C ASP A 332 9.79 26.91 0.80
N SER A 333 9.39 25.82 0.15
CA SER A 333 9.31 25.74 -1.31
C SER A 333 7.92 25.30 -1.71
N LEU A 334 7.28 26.05 -2.61
CA LEU A 334 6.00 25.69 -3.18
C LEU A 334 6.19 25.36 -4.66
N ILE A 335 5.65 24.23 -5.10
CA ILE A 335 5.71 23.76 -6.48
C ILE A 335 4.28 23.70 -7.02
N SER A 336 4.06 24.33 -8.18
CA SER A 336 2.77 24.26 -8.88
C SER A 336 2.61 22.96 -9.66
N ARG A 337 1.41 22.71 -10.16
CA ARG A 337 1.15 21.61 -11.09
C ARG A 337 1.79 21.79 -12.47
N GLU A 338 2.20 23.02 -12.79
CA GLU A 338 2.90 23.39 -14.03
C GLU A 338 4.42 23.40 -13.86
N ASP A 339 4.92 22.89 -12.71
CA ASP A 339 6.34 22.83 -12.33
C ASP A 339 6.98 24.18 -12.01
N ASP A 340 6.19 25.25 -11.85
CA ASP A 340 6.70 26.50 -11.32
C ASP A 340 7.10 26.35 -9.86
N ARG A 341 8.24 26.92 -9.49
CA ARG A 341 8.77 26.82 -8.13
C ARG A 341 8.97 28.21 -7.50
N TRP A 342 8.45 28.37 -6.31
CA TRP A 342 8.68 29.56 -5.47
C TRP A 342 9.41 29.16 -4.19
N GLY A 343 10.51 29.87 -3.90
CA GLY A 343 11.20 29.84 -2.61
C GLY A 343 10.76 31.01 -1.74
N GLY A 344 10.68 30.79 -0.41
CA GLY A 344 10.27 31.84 0.52
C GLY A 344 9.60 31.28 1.78
N ARG A 345 8.45 31.84 2.16
CA ARG A 345 7.70 31.41 3.34
C ARG A 345 6.21 31.30 3.05
N LEU A 346 5.65 30.13 3.33
CA LEU A 346 4.22 29.93 3.36
C LEU A 346 3.63 30.57 4.62
N LEU A 347 2.77 31.57 4.45
CA LEU A 347 2.20 32.34 5.56
C LEU A 347 0.99 31.63 6.17
N ASP A 348 -0.03 31.41 5.36
CA ASP A 348 -1.28 30.81 5.78
C ASP A 348 -2.08 30.22 4.60
N ILE A 349 -3.16 29.56 4.94
CA ILE A 349 -4.22 29.16 4.00
C ILE A 349 -5.49 29.94 4.32
N ARG A 350 -6.10 30.56 3.31
CA ARG A 350 -7.39 31.23 3.40
C ARG A 350 -8.47 30.44 2.67
N LYS A 351 -9.63 30.33 3.28
CA LYS A 351 -10.82 29.77 2.63
C LYS A 351 -11.58 30.89 1.94
N THR A 352 -11.82 30.74 0.65
CA THR A 352 -12.62 31.66 -0.15
C THR A 352 -13.80 30.90 -0.76
N ASP A 353 -14.74 31.64 -1.36
CA ASP A 353 -15.91 31.05 -2.04
C ASP A 353 -15.48 30.18 -3.24
N ASP A 354 -14.35 30.51 -3.88
CA ASP A 354 -13.76 29.78 -5.01
C ASP A 354 -12.81 28.62 -4.58
N GLY A 355 -12.67 28.42 -3.28
CA GLY A 355 -11.82 27.38 -2.69
C GLY A 355 -10.66 27.91 -1.86
N PRO A 356 -9.85 27.02 -1.29
CA PRO A 356 -8.71 27.43 -0.46
C PRO A 356 -7.58 28.06 -1.30
N ILE A 357 -6.96 29.10 -0.74
CA ILE A 357 -5.84 29.85 -1.34
C ILE A 357 -4.66 29.84 -0.36
N PHE A 358 -3.47 29.47 -0.84
CA PHE A 358 -2.22 29.61 -0.11
C PHE A 358 -1.68 31.02 -0.28
N ARG A 359 -1.30 31.67 0.83
CA ARG A 359 -0.55 32.92 0.80
C ARG A 359 0.92 32.63 1.02
N PHE A 360 1.72 32.91 0.00
CA PHE A 360 3.15 32.61 -0.02
C PHE A 360 3.98 33.90 -0.18
N LYS A 361 4.87 34.15 0.76
CA LYS A 361 5.82 35.26 0.71
C LYS A 361 7.09 34.82 0.00
N SER A 362 7.23 35.20 -1.26
CA SER A 362 8.44 34.94 -2.01
C SER A 362 9.56 35.92 -1.57
N ASP A 363 10.80 35.45 -1.63
CA ASP A 363 11.98 36.27 -1.33
C ASP A 363 12.20 37.41 -2.37
N PHE A 364 11.59 37.28 -3.55
CA PHE A 364 11.76 38.19 -4.68
C PHE A 364 10.61 39.17 -4.88
N GLN A 365 9.51 39.04 -4.13
CA GLN A 365 8.32 39.88 -4.30
C GLN A 365 7.95 40.60 -3.01
N LYS A 366 7.50 41.88 -3.18
CA LYS A 366 7.12 42.72 -2.04
C LYS A 366 5.84 42.27 -1.38
N ASP A 367 4.83 41.87 -2.16
CA ASP A 367 3.53 41.43 -1.68
C ASP A 367 3.45 39.89 -1.70
N PRO A 368 2.70 39.26 -0.78
CA PRO A 368 2.49 37.82 -0.82
C PRO A 368 1.74 37.37 -2.08
N LEU A 369 2.16 36.27 -2.66
CA LEU A 369 1.44 35.56 -3.72
C LEU A 369 0.20 34.87 -3.15
N GLU A 370 -0.90 34.94 -3.86
CA GLU A 370 -2.12 34.20 -3.58
C GLU A 370 -2.28 33.09 -4.63
N ILE A 371 -2.08 31.84 -4.21
CA ILE A 371 -2.04 30.68 -5.11
C ILE A 371 -3.17 29.74 -4.75
N PRO A 372 -4.13 29.47 -5.67
CA PRO A 372 -5.20 28.51 -5.41
C PRO A 372 -4.63 27.14 -5.04
N GLN A 373 -5.21 26.48 -4.04
CA GLN A 373 -4.79 25.13 -3.64
C GLN A 373 -4.85 24.14 -4.80
N ALA A 374 -5.80 24.34 -5.72
CA ALA A 374 -5.96 23.48 -6.90
C ALA A 374 -4.74 23.51 -7.84
N ASP A 375 -3.96 24.62 -7.83
CA ASP A 375 -2.80 24.81 -8.71
C ASP A 375 -1.49 24.34 -8.05
N VAL A 376 -1.53 23.99 -6.76
CA VAL A 376 -0.36 23.54 -6.02
C VAL A 376 -0.21 22.02 -6.10
N SER A 377 1.00 21.55 -6.37
CA SER A 377 1.39 20.14 -6.32
C SER A 377 1.96 19.78 -4.95
N THR A 378 3.07 20.38 -4.58
CA THR A 378 3.78 20.07 -3.33
C THR A 378 4.27 21.33 -2.62
N ILE A 379 4.23 21.28 -1.30
CA ILE A 379 4.83 22.28 -0.42
C ILE A 379 5.87 21.57 0.43
N PHE A 380 7.11 22.06 0.41
CA PHE A 380 8.17 21.67 1.33
C PHE A 380 8.36 22.75 2.39
N PHE A 381 8.45 22.34 3.66
CA PHE A 381 8.63 23.26 4.77
C PHE A 381 10.11 23.43 5.12
N ALA A 382 10.51 24.61 5.55
CA ALA A 382 11.85 24.90 6.02
C ALA A 382 12.24 23.95 7.17
N VAL A 383 13.49 23.49 7.16
CA VAL A 383 14.03 22.63 8.23
C VAL A 383 14.67 23.51 9.29
N LYS A 384 14.22 23.37 10.53
CA LYS A 384 14.81 24.06 11.66
C LYS A 384 16.28 23.63 11.82
N ASP A 385 17.19 24.57 11.88
CA ASP A 385 18.65 24.37 12.02
C ASP A 385 19.31 23.55 10.89
N GLY A 386 18.61 23.31 9.75
CA GLY A 386 19.15 22.58 8.60
C GLY A 386 19.51 21.12 8.88
N LYS A 387 19.11 20.57 10.04
CA LYS A 387 19.35 19.19 10.42
C LYS A 387 18.08 18.38 10.29
N VAL A 388 18.13 17.37 9.42
CA VAL A 388 17.10 16.32 9.42
C VAL A 388 17.21 15.58 10.74
N PRO A 389 16.13 15.45 11.53
CA PRO A 389 16.17 14.66 12.77
C PRO A 389 16.61 13.21 12.49
N ASP A 390 17.44 12.65 13.37
CA ASP A 390 17.76 11.22 13.31
C ASP A 390 16.45 10.43 13.42
N GLU A 391 16.19 9.56 12.44
CA GLU A 391 15.05 8.66 12.46
C GLU A 391 15.16 7.72 13.66
N LYS A 392 14.39 7.99 14.72
CA LYS A 392 14.21 6.99 15.77
C LYS A 392 13.35 5.88 15.20
N VAL A 393 13.96 4.71 15.04
CA VAL A 393 13.25 3.52 14.60
C VAL A 393 12.32 3.07 15.73
N HIS A 394 11.01 3.23 15.51
CA HIS A 394 9.97 2.67 16.39
C HIS A 394 9.66 1.24 15.94
N PRO A 395 9.26 0.35 16.87
CA PRO A 395 9.14 -1.08 16.58
C PRO A 395 8.07 -1.39 15.53
N PHE A 396 7.07 -0.50 15.36
CA PHE A 396 5.96 -0.76 14.43
C PHE A 396 5.56 0.48 13.64
N VAL A 397 5.06 0.24 12.43
CA VAL A 397 4.38 1.21 11.57
C VAL A 397 2.91 0.83 11.47
N LEU A 398 2.04 1.75 11.85
CA LEU A 398 0.60 1.64 11.68
C LEU A 398 0.22 2.10 10.27
N ARG A 399 -0.32 1.20 9.45
CA ARG A 399 -0.80 1.52 8.10
C ARG A 399 -2.24 1.96 8.16
N LEU A 400 -2.50 3.15 7.67
CA LEU A 400 -3.84 3.73 7.56
C LEU A 400 -4.35 3.65 6.13
N ARG A 401 -5.66 3.70 5.97
CA ARG A 401 -6.27 3.93 4.66
C ARG A 401 -5.78 5.25 4.08
N GLY A 402 -5.82 5.39 2.76
CA GLY A 402 -5.35 6.61 2.10
C GLY A 402 -3.84 6.77 2.11
N GLU A 403 -3.10 5.65 2.26
CA GLU A 403 -1.63 5.58 2.26
C GLU A 403 -0.94 6.21 3.48
N GLY A 404 -1.69 6.37 4.57
CA GLY A 404 -1.11 6.76 5.84
C GLY A 404 -0.17 5.69 6.39
N ALA A 405 0.96 6.14 6.95
CA ALA A 405 1.94 5.29 7.59
C ALA A 405 2.52 6.03 8.79
N LEU A 406 2.32 5.51 9.99
CA LEU A 406 2.71 6.18 11.23
C LEU A 406 3.56 5.27 12.10
N SER A 407 4.73 5.72 12.45
CA SER A 407 5.55 5.10 13.50
C SER A 407 4.86 5.26 14.84
N VAL A 408 4.69 4.17 15.57
CA VAL A 408 4.02 4.19 16.87
C VAL A 408 4.87 3.53 17.95
N ALA A 409 4.91 4.15 19.12
CA ALA A 409 5.58 3.60 20.28
C ALA A 409 4.73 2.53 20.95
N SER A 410 3.42 2.75 21.00
CA SER A 410 2.46 1.80 21.59
C SER A 410 1.07 2.01 20.99
N CYS A 411 0.24 0.95 21.04
CA CYS A 411 -1.16 0.97 20.63
C CYS A 411 -2.01 0.18 21.60
N LEU A 412 -3.20 0.72 21.90
CA LEU A 412 -4.26 0.05 22.66
C LEU A 412 -5.52 -0.03 21.80
N PHE A 413 -6.02 -1.24 21.60
CA PHE A 413 -7.21 -1.51 20.79
C PHE A 413 -8.41 -1.75 21.72
N SER A 414 -9.42 -0.89 21.66
CA SER A 414 -10.63 -0.97 22.48
C SER A 414 -11.87 -0.86 21.60
N GLY A 415 -12.47 -1.99 21.25
CA GLY A 415 -13.60 -2.04 20.32
C GLY A 415 -13.26 -1.39 18.97
N ASP A 416 -14.01 -0.32 18.62
CA ASP A 416 -13.82 0.42 17.36
C ASP A 416 -12.80 1.57 17.47
N ALA A 417 -12.19 1.78 18.63
CA ALA A 417 -11.20 2.82 18.86
C ALA A 417 -9.80 2.22 19.02
N VAL A 418 -8.80 2.95 18.56
CA VAL A 418 -7.38 2.64 18.75
C VAL A 418 -6.69 3.89 19.27
N SER A 419 -6.13 3.80 20.47
CA SER A 419 -5.27 4.84 21.02
C SER A 419 -3.83 4.48 20.78
N ALA A 420 -3.05 5.36 20.17
CA ALA A 420 -1.65 5.17 19.89
C ALA A 420 -0.82 6.35 20.41
N VAL A 421 0.46 6.11 20.67
CA VAL A 421 1.41 7.16 21.02
C VAL A 421 2.37 7.34 19.86
N HIS A 422 2.29 8.52 19.22
CA HIS A 422 3.16 8.91 18.12
C HIS A 422 4.36 9.70 18.65
N PRO A 423 5.59 9.48 18.14
CA PRO A 423 6.80 10.10 18.71
C PRO A 423 6.85 11.63 18.60
N LEU A 424 6.26 12.19 17.54
CA LEU A 424 6.26 13.65 17.32
C LEU A 424 4.96 14.32 17.75
N LEU A 425 3.82 13.63 17.61
CA LEU A 425 2.49 14.20 17.81
C LEU A 425 1.89 13.83 19.17
N GLY A 426 2.53 12.93 19.92
CA GLY A 426 2.01 12.46 21.20
C GLY A 426 0.81 11.49 21.09
N PRO A 427 -0.14 11.54 22.01
CA PRO A 427 -1.30 10.65 22.01
C PRO A 427 -2.23 10.95 20.82
N MET A 428 -2.60 9.92 20.08
CA MET A 428 -3.52 9.95 18.96
C MET A 428 -4.62 8.91 19.10
N ASN A 429 -5.81 9.21 18.59
CA ASN A 429 -6.92 8.28 18.55
C ASN A 429 -7.36 8.05 17.10
N PHE A 430 -7.60 6.78 16.78
CA PHE A 430 -8.01 6.34 15.46
C PHE A 430 -9.29 5.52 15.53
N ARG A 431 -10.03 5.48 14.43
CA ARG A 431 -11.07 4.47 14.22
C ARG A 431 -10.39 3.18 13.76
N ARG A 432 -10.68 2.04 14.41
CA ARG A 432 -10.09 0.74 14.05
C ARG A 432 -10.30 0.39 12.57
N GLN A 433 -11.46 0.70 12.02
CA GLN A 433 -11.77 0.47 10.60
C GLN A 433 -10.89 1.28 9.62
N GLY A 434 -10.22 2.32 10.11
CA GLY A 434 -9.27 3.13 9.33
C GLY A 434 -7.86 2.54 9.27
N ILE A 435 -7.60 1.52 10.09
CA ILE A 435 -6.31 0.87 10.17
C ILE A 435 -6.34 -0.40 9.30
N VAL A 436 -5.38 -0.50 8.39
CA VAL A 436 -5.25 -1.63 7.45
C VAL A 436 -4.34 -2.70 8.02
N ALA A 437 -3.17 -2.28 8.51
CA ALA A 437 -2.19 -3.19 9.06
C ALA A 437 -1.31 -2.51 10.12
N LEU A 438 -0.62 -3.34 10.89
CA LEU A 438 0.51 -2.95 11.69
C LEU A 438 1.69 -3.81 11.25
N GLU A 439 2.79 -3.19 10.88
CA GLU A 439 3.97 -3.85 10.35
C GLU A 439 5.16 -3.57 11.26
N ARG A 440 6.01 -4.57 11.45
CA ARG A 440 7.27 -4.38 12.17
C ARG A 440 8.19 -3.49 11.34
N ASN A 441 8.76 -2.49 11.99
CA ASN A 441 9.73 -1.58 11.40
C ASN A 441 11.14 -2.10 11.67
N ASP A 442 11.62 -3.00 10.83
CA ASP A 442 13.00 -3.46 10.93
C ASP A 442 13.93 -2.36 10.42
N PRO A 443 14.99 -2.02 11.17
CA PRO A 443 15.99 -1.09 10.68
C PRO A 443 16.59 -1.65 9.39
N LYS A 444 16.53 -0.87 8.30
CA LYS A 444 17.21 -1.24 7.06
C LYS A 444 18.67 -1.57 7.39
N PRO A 445 19.23 -2.71 6.95
CA PRO A 445 20.64 -2.99 7.13
C PRO A 445 21.43 -1.83 6.53
N LYS A 446 22.32 -1.22 7.33
CA LYS A 446 23.25 -0.22 6.79
C LYS A 446 23.99 -0.84 5.63
N PRO A 447 24.09 -0.16 4.47
CA PRO A 447 24.92 -0.65 3.39
C PRO A 447 26.32 -0.92 3.96
N ALA A 448 26.86 -2.10 3.63
CA ALA A 448 28.20 -2.45 4.03
C ALA A 448 29.14 -1.35 3.54
N PRO A 449 30.13 -0.92 4.34
CA PRO A 449 31.11 0.04 3.86
C PRO A 449 31.74 -0.53 2.59
N GLU A 450 31.74 0.27 1.53
CA GLU A 450 32.44 -0.10 0.30
C GLU A 450 33.91 -0.40 0.61
N PRO A 451 34.47 -1.46 0.01
CA PRO A 451 35.81 -1.91 0.29
C PRO A 451 36.89 -0.92 -0.16
#